data_decfe70486c8747f889f575327507ee0
#
_entry.id   decfe70486c8747f889f575327507ee0
#
_cell.length_a   1.000
_cell.length_b   1.000
_cell.length_c   1.000
_cell.angle_alpha   90.00
_cell.angle_beta   90.00
_cell.angle_gamma   90.00
#
_symmetry.space_group_name_H-M   'P 1'
#
loop_
_entity.id
_entity.type
_entity.pdbx_description
1 polymer ?
#
loop_
_entity_poly.entity_id
_entity_poly.type
_entity_poly.pdbx_seq_one_letter_code
_entity_poly.pdbx_strand_id
1 'polypeptide(L)'
;MENVHNWLALASVGLSGQRYRQLSEHISLTELVALPASTLQQIGLTQRQAHGLCYEAASWVEQALQWQAEAPDQHLITFEHPLYPPLLKETRQPPLVLFVKGNAKLLRLPQMAMVGSRSPTPTGRKVARQLAAELTYNGMVVTSGMAQGIDSECHLGALEAGGQTLAVLGHGLRQIYPSSNKRLAAEIVQAGALISEYFPEVRARAEFFPQRNRIVVGLSNGTVVVEAALKSGSLISAQLAVDYNRDVFAVPGAFYNSQAAGCHYLIQQGAKLVTSVADILEERALFVDNGLISKQEKNVTLDLCSQQLLDNVGDDPIPADLLAERAGMTVTDVSITLLELELVGKVAVVPGGYIKVGST
;
A
#
# COMPACT_ATOMS: atom_id res chain seq x y z
N MET A 1 7.18 0.13 27.66
CA MET A 1 5.78 0.57 27.89
C MET A 1 5.65 2.09 28.02
N GLU A 2 6.53 2.78 28.73
CA GLU A 2 6.48 4.26 28.89
C GLU A 2 6.47 5.02 27.55
N ASN A 3 7.17 4.53 26.55
CA ASN A 3 7.26 5.20 25.26
C ASN A 3 5.93 5.25 24.50
N VAL A 4 5.07 4.22 24.59
CA VAL A 4 3.77 4.18 23.90
C VAL A 4 2.80 5.21 24.47
N HIS A 5 2.78 5.40 25.81
CA HIS A 5 1.95 6.41 26.48
C HIS A 5 2.26 7.81 25.97
N ASN A 6 3.55 8.14 25.85
CA ASN A 6 4.00 9.46 25.39
C ASN A 6 3.59 9.72 23.92
N TRP A 7 3.71 8.70 23.06
CA TRP A 7 3.25 8.79 21.67
C TRP A 7 1.75 9.02 21.57
N LEU A 8 0.96 8.29 22.35
CA LEU A 8 -0.49 8.47 22.41
C LEU A 8 -0.87 9.85 22.94
N ALA A 9 -0.17 10.35 23.97
CA ALA A 9 -0.40 11.68 24.51
C ALA A 9 -0.18 12.78 23.45
N LEU A 10 0.92 12.71 22.69
CA LEU A 10 1.16 13.66 21.59
C LEU A 10 0.17 13.51 20.44
N ALA A 11 -0.23 12.28 20.11
CA ALA A 11 -1.22 12.02 19.07
C ALA A 11 -2.61 12.58 19.45
N SER A 12 -2.99 12.52 20.72
CA SER A 12 -4.31 13.01 21.21
C SER A 12 -4.53 14.48 20.96
N VAL A 13 -3.46 15.28 20.89
CA VAL A 13 -3.53 16.72 20.61
C VAL A 13 -3.27 17.06 19.14
N GLY A 14 -3.23 16.03 18.27
CA GLY A 14 -3.05 16.22 16.83
C GLY A 14 -1.66 16.75 16.45
N LEU A 15 -0.62 16.46 17.22
CA LEU A 15 0.75 16.77 16.82
C LEU A 15 1.15 15.88 15.63
N SER A 16 1.66 16.50 14.55
CA SER A 16 2.15 15.75 13.39
C SER A 16 3.56 15.21 13.60
N GLY A 17 3.90 14.11 12.91
CA GLY A 17 5.25 13.57 12.95
C GLY A 17 6.33 14.55 12.45
N GLN A 18 6.00 15.44 11.50
CA GLN A 18 6.92 16.50 11.08
C GLN A 18 7.21 17.47 12.23
N ARG A 19 6.18 17.88 12.96
CA ARG A 19 6.36 18.79 14.09
C ARG A 19 7.12 18.11 15.22
N TYR A 20 6.82 16.84 15.47
CA TYR A 20 7.59 16.04 16.43
C TYR A 20 9.08 15.99 16.06
N ARG A 21 9.47 15.72 14.81
CA ARG A 21 10.88 15.69 14.38
C ARG A 21 11.59 17.00 14.69
N GLN A 22 10.98 18.14 14.39
CA GLN A 22 11.57 19.45 14.70
C GLN A 22 11.82 19.64 16.19
N LEU A 23 10.89 19.18 17.03
CA LEU A 23 11.02 19.29 18.49
C LEU A 23 12.04 18.28 19.06
N SER A 24 12.09 17.08 18.50
CA SER A 24 12.96 15.99 18.94
C SER A 24 14.45 16.23 18.68
N GLU A 25 14.80 17.23 17.86
CA GLU A 25 16.20 17.68 17.70
C GLU A 25 16.76 18.30 19.00
N HIS A 26 15.88 18.79 19.88
CA HIS A 26 16.28 19.53 21.07
C HIS A 26 15.70 18.99 22.39
N ILE A 27 14.62 18.20 22.32
CA ILE A 27 13.89 17.75 23.50
C ILE A 27 13.51 16.27 23.30
N SER A 28 13.78 15.42 24.27
CA SER A 28 13.35 14.01 24.21
C SER A 28 11.83 13.87 24.29
N LEU A 29 11.32 12.74 23.81
CA LEU A 29 9.87 12.44 23.84
C LEU A 29 9.29 12.52 25.27
N THR A 30 10.04 11.99 26.25
CA THR A 30 9.61 11.96 27.65
C THR A 30 9.60 13.36 28.25
N GLU A 31 10.63 14.15 27.99
CA GLU A 31 10.69 15.55 28.46
C GLU A 31 9.58 16.38 27.82
N LEU A 32 9.33 16.24 26.51
CA LEU A 32 8.30 16.99 25.79
C LEU A 32 6.91 16.82 26.41
N VAL A 33 6.54 15.61 26.78
CA VAL A 33 5.24 15.31 27.39
C VAL A 33 5.14 15.82 28.82
N ALA A 34 6.27 15.96 29.53
CA ALA A 34 6.33 16.44 30.91
C ALA A 34 6.38 17.97 31.03
N LEU A 35 6.52 18.72 29.94
CA LEU A 35 6.61 20.18 29.98
C LEU A 35 5.30 20.83 30.43
N PRO A 36 5.36 21.92 31.22
CA PRO A 36 4.20 22.72 31.58
C PRO A 36 3.60 23.44 30.34
N ALA A 37 2.31 23.73 30.39
CA ALA A 37 1.58 24.30 29.27
C ALA A 37 2.20 25.62 28.74
N SER A 38 2.74 26.46 29.61
CA SER A 38 3.43 27.70 29.23
C SER A 38 4.67 27.44 28.36
N THR A 39 5.48 26.46 28.73
CA THR A 39 6.69 26.07 28.00
C THR A 39 6.32 25.42 26.65
N LEU A 40 5.30 24.57 26.63
CA LEU A 40 4.77 23.97 25.39
C LEU A 40 4.34 25.04 24.38
N GLN A 41 3.72 26.13 24.84
CA GLN A 41 3.37 27.24 23.98
C GLN A 41 4.60 28.01 23.46
N GLN A 42 5.61 28.21 24.30
CA GLN A 42 6.86 28.87 23.90
C GLN A 42 7.62 28.11 22.80
N ILE A 43 7.58 26.77 22.84
CA ILE A 43 8.17 25.94 21.79
C ILE A 43 7.23 25.74 20.59
N GLY A 44 6.09 26.46 20.54
CA GLY A 44 5.21 26.59 19.37
C GLY A 44 4.05 25.62 19.28
N LEU A 45 3.63 24.95 20.36
CA LEU A 45 2.35 24.30 20.43
C LEU A 45 1.22 25.37 20.59
N THR A 46 0.09 25.14 19.96
CA THR A 46 -1.07 26.00 20.17
C THR A 46 -1.57 25.88 21.63
N GLN A 47 -2.27 26.92 22.13
CA GLN A 47 -2.88 26.88 23.46
C GLN A 47 -3.75 25.62 23.67
N ARG A 48 -4.53 25.23 22.65
CA ARG A 48 -5.38 24.05 22.68
C ARG A 48 -4.54 22.76 22.80
N GLN A 49 -3.45 22.65 22.05
CA GLN A 49 -2.55 21.47 22.11
C GLN A 49 -1.86 21.37 23.47
N ALA A 50 -1.33 22.49 23.99
CA ALA A 50 -0.68 22.53 25.28
C ALA A 50 -1.65 22.16 26.43
N HIS A 51 -2.85 22.71 26.42
CA HIS A 51 -3.90 22.37 27.39
C HIS A 51 -4.31 20.89 27.28
N GLY A 52 -4.61 20.41 26.06
CA GLY A 52 -4.99 19.03 25.82
C GLY A 52 -3.93 18.04 26.29
N LEU A 53 -2.64 18.34 26.05
CA LEU A 53 -1.54 17.46 26.47
C LEU A 53 -1.43 17.38 28.00
N CYS A 54 -1.55 18.50 28.70
CA CYS A 54 -1.42 18.56 30.17
C CYS A 54 -2.63 17.98 30.92
N TYR A 55 -3.85 18.12 30.41
CA TYR A 55 -5.06 17.88 31.19
C TYR A 55 -6.01 16.84 30.60
N GLU A 56 -5.94 16.54 29.30
CA GLU A 56 -6.91 15.68 28.63
C GLU A 56 -6.27 14.38 28.07
N ALA A 57 -4.96 14.39 27.81
CA ALA A 57 -4.26 13.29 27.14
C ALA A 57 -4.37 11.97 27.91
N ALA A 58 -4.34 11.98 29.23
CA ALA A 58 -4.40 10.77 30.06
C ALA A 58 -5.63 9.90 29.75
N SER A 59 -6.81 10.53 29.60
CA SER A 59 -8.05 9.81 29.26
C SER A 59 -7.98 9.15 27.86
N TRP A 60 -7.40 9.85 26.89
CA TRP A 60 -7.22 9.31 25.52
C TRP A 60 -6.23 8.15 25.50
N VAL A 61 -5.15 8.26 26.28
CA VAL A 61 -4.15 7.19 26.42
C VAL A 61 -4.78 5.94 27.02
N GLU A 62 -5.53 6.08 28.12
CA GLU A 62 -6.23 4.96 28.76
C GLU A 62 -7.18 4.25 27.82
N GLN A 63 -8.04 5.00 27.10
CA GLN A 63 -8.97 4.45 26.11
C GLN A 63 -8.26 3.70 24.98
N ALA A 64 -7.12 4.22 24.49
CA ALA A 64 -6.35 3.58 23.45
C ALA A 64 -5.70 2.26 23.91
N LEU A 65 -5.16 2.23 25.12
CA LEU A 65 -4.56 1.03 25.70
C LEU A 65 -5.62 -0.02 26.05
N GLN A 66 -6.78 0.41 26.55
CA GLN A 66 -7.91 -0.48 26.78
C GLN A 66 -8.36 -1.12 25.45
N TRP A 67 -8.51 -0.31 24.40
CA TRP A 67 -8.86 -0.83 23.07
C TRP A 67 -7.82 -1.84 22.59
N GLN A 68 -6.53 -1.59 22.73
CA GLN A 68 -5.49 -2.54 22.34
C GLN A 68 -5.58 -3.87 23.10
N ALA A 69 -5.93 -3.81 24.38
CA ALA A 69 -6.02 -5.00 25.24
C ALA A 69 -7.25 -5.88 24.99
N GLU A 70 -8.27 -5.39 24.29
CA GLU A 70 -9.52 -6.12 24.03
C GLU A 70 -9.37 -7.29 23.07
N ALA A 71 -8.41 -7.24 22.13
CA ALA A 71 -8.21 -8.32 21.17
C ALA A 71 -6.76 -8.37 20.66
N PRO A 72 -6.26 -9.60 20.37
CA PRO A 72 -4.86 -9.79 19.94
C PRO A 72 -4.55 -9.22 18.57
N ASP A 73 -5.56 -8.94 17.75
CA ASP A 73 -5.45 -8.34 16.42
C ASP A 73 -5.51 -6.80 16.43
N GLN A 74 -5.50 -6.18 17.63
CA GLN A 74 -5.51 -4.72 17.80
C GLN A 74 -4.13 -4.23 18.18
N HIS A 75 -3.56 -3.35 17.36
CA HIS A 75 -2.17 -2.89 17.47
C HIS A 75 -2.08 -1.37 17.48
N LEU A 76 -1.14 -0.85 18.29
CA LEU A 76 -0.72 0.55 18.30
C LEU A 76 0.66 0.64 17.63
N ILE A 77 0.73 1.22 16.46
CA ILE A 77 1.96 1.38 15.68
C ILE A 77 2.41 2.84 15.81
N THR A 78 3.32 3.08 16.74
CA THR A 78 3.88 4.42 16.99
C THR A 78 4.89 4.81 15.92
N PHE A 79 5.22 6.09 15.82
CA PHE A 79 6.11 6.66 14.82
C PHE A 79 7.52 6.02 14.76
N GLU A 80 8.00 5.47 15.87
CA GLU A 80 9.28 4.75 15.96
C GLU A 80 9.15 3.22 16.00
N HIS A 81 7.91 2.72 15.91
CA HIS A 81 7.69 1.28 15.89
C HIS A 81 8.31 0.64 14.63
N PRO A 82 8.95 -0.54 14.70
CA PRO A 82 9.58 -1.21 13.55
C PRO A 82 8.62 -1.47 12.38
N LEU A 83 7.32 -1.64 12.65
CA LEU A 83 6.29 -1.81 11.61
C LEU A 83 5.76 -0.49 11.05
N TYR A 84 6.21 0.68 11.53
CA TYR A 84 5.75 1.95 10.97
C TYR A 84 6.22 2.07 9.51
N PRO A 85 5.31 2.40 8.55
CA PRO A 85 5.64 2.41 7.13
C PRO A 85 6.66 3.50 6.78
N PRO A 86 7.81 3.17 6.16
CA PRO A 86 8.82 4.18 5.80
C PRO A 86 8.27 5.24 4.86
N LEU A 87 7.51 4.82 3.83
CA LEU A 87 6.91 5.72 2.86
C LEU A 87 5.98 6.75 3.51
N LEU A 88 5.17 6.33 4.48
CA LEU A 88 4.30 7.23 5.23
C LEU A 88 5.11 8.17 6.14
N LYS A 89 6.20 7.67 6.70
CA LYS A 89 7.10 8.46 7.57
C LYS A 89 7.70 9.64 6.81
N GLU A 90 7.97 9.53 5.52
CA GLU A 90 8.55 10.57 4.66
C GLU A 90 7.56 11.67 4.26
N THR A 91 6.25 11.45 4.42
CA THR A 91 5.23 12.44 4.05
C THR A 91 5.29 13.72 4.90
N ARG A 92 4.64 14.79 4.44
CA ARG A 92 4.65 16.08 5.16
C ARG A 92 3.99 16.02 6.54
N GLN A 93 2.98 15.19 6.72
CA GLN A 93 2.22 15.10 7.96
C GLN A 93 1.97 13.64 8.36
N PRO A 94 3.02 12.87 8.66
CA PRO A 94 2.84 11.49 9.10
C PRO A 94 2.17 11.46 10.47
N PRO A 95 1.18 10.58 10.71
CA PRO A 95 0.55 10.44 12.02
C PRO A 95 1.56 9.88 13.03
N LEU A 96 1.47 10.32 14.30
CA LEU A 96 2.36 9.81 15.36
C LEU A 96 2.02 8.38 15.78
N VAL A 97 0.76 7.99 15.62
CA VAL A 97 0.26 6.65 15.96
C VAL A 97 -0.71 6.20 14.87
N LEU A 98 -0.59 4.96 14.47
CA LEU A 98 -1.60 4.24 13.68
C LEU A 98 -2.27 3.20 14.57
N PHE A 99 -3.57 3.26 14.66
CA PHE A 99 -4.42 2.21 15.20
C PHE A 99 -4.66 1.19 14.09
N VAL A 100 -4.36 -0.08 14.34
CA VAL A 100 -4.46 -1.15 13.33
C VAL A 100 -5.26 -2.30 13.91
N LYS A 101 -6.25 -2.78 13.16
CA LYS A 101 -7.00 -4.00 13.48
C LYS A 101 -6.84 -5.01 12.34
N GLY A 102 -6.27 -6.18 12.65
CA GLY A 102 -5.88 -7.21 11.69
C GLY A 102 -4.36 -7.38 11.60
N ASN A 103 -3.84 -7.75 10.44
CA ASN A 103 -2.43 -8.05 10.25
C ASN A 103 -1.56 -6.78 10.06
N ALA A 104 -0.98 -6.29 11.14
CA ALA A 104 -0.11 -5.10 11.11
C ALA A 104 1.19 -5.27 10.29
N LYS A 105 1.64 -6.50 10.02
CA LYS A 105 2.87 -6.75 9.22
C LYS A 105 2.71 -6.28 7.78
N LEU A 106 1.49 -6.21 7.27
CA LEU A 106 1.19 -5.73 5.92
C LEU A 106 1.57 -4.26 5.69
N LEU A 107 1.71 -3.47 6.75
CA LEU A 107 2.18 -2.09 6.68
C LEU A 107 3.57 -1.94 6.05
N ARG A 108 4.37 -3.00 6.04
CA ARG A 108 5.75 -3.02 5.51
C ARG A 108 5.84 -3.60 4.10
N LEU A 109 4.76 -4.18 3.59
CA LEU A 109 4.74 -4.75 2.25
C LEU A 109 4.54 -3.68 1.18
N PRO A 110 4.94 -3.93 -0.07
CA PRO A 110 4.65 -3.05 -1.19
C PRO A 110 3.14 -2.87 -1.38
N GLN A 111 2.71 -1.62 -1.49
CA GLN A 111 1.30 -1.26 -1.56
C GLN A 111 0.98 -0.42 -2.80
N MET A 112 -0.23 -0.60 -3.35
CA MET A 112 -0.78 0.27 -4.38
C MET A 112 -2.08 0.90 -3.88
N ALA A 113 -2.14 2.23 -3.86
CA ALA A 113 -3.38 2.94 -3.58
C ALA A 113 -4.32 2.81 -4.77
N MET A 114 -5.58 2.45 -4.51
CA MET A 114 -6.64 2.44 -5.53
C MET A 114 -7.78 3.33 -5.05
N VAL A 115 -8.14 4.31 -5.86
CA VAL A 115 -9.16 5.32 -5.52
C VAL A 115 -10.09 5.59 -6.68
N GLY A 116 -11.28 6.13 -6.39
CA GLY A 116 -12.19 6.50 -7.46
C GLY A 116 -13.54 7.02 -6.99
N SER A 117 -14.48 7.03 -7.93
CA SER A 117 -15.84 7.52 -7.75
C SER A 117 -16.59 6.74 -6.65
N ARG A 118 -17.38 7.45 -5.85
CA ARG A 118 -18.31 6.82 -4.90
C ARG A 118 -19.57 6.26 -5.59
N SER A 119 -19.84 6.68 -6.82
CA SER A 119 -20.93 6.22 -7.66
C SER A 119 -20.40 5.81 -9.03
N PRO A 120 -19.58 4.73 -9.09
CA PRO A 120 -18.95 4.29 -10.31
C PRO A 120 -19.96 3.64 -11.28
N THR A 121 -19.58 3.64 -12.55
CA THR A 121 -20.29 2.86 -13.57
C THR A 121 -20.13 1.35 -13.34
N PRO A 122 -21.01 0.50 -13.93
CA PRO A 122 -20.81 -0.96 -13.89
C PRO A 122 -19.43 -1.38 -14.43
N THR A 123 -18.95 -0.72 -15.49
CA THR A 123 -17.61 -0.96 -16.04
C THR A 123 -16.51 -0.56 -15.04
N GLY A 124 -16.61 0.61 -14.42
CA GLY A 124 -15.66 1.06 -13.41
C GLY A 124 -15.55 0.09 -12.22
N ARG A 125 -16.68 -0.47 -11.76
CA ARG A 125 -16.69 -1.51 -10.71
C ARG A 125 -15.92 -2.76 -11.15
N LYS A 126 -16.20 -3.26 -12.36
CA LYS A 126 -15.54 -4.45 -12.90
C LYS A 126 -14.03 -4.23 -13.04
N VAL A 127 -13.62 -3.09 -13.57
CA VAL A 127 -12.21 -2.72 -13.74
C VAL A 127 -11.52 -2.62 -12.37
N ALA A 128 -12.15 -1.98 -11.38
CA ALA A 128 -11.59 -1.88 -10.03
C ALA A 128 -11.32 -3.26 -9.41
N ARG A 129 -12.29 -4.19 -9.50
CA ARG A 129 -12.11 -5.56 -9.00
C ARG A 129 -11.01 -6.31 -9.72
N GLN A 130 -11.00 -6.26 -11.05
CA GLN A 130 -10.03 -6.96 -11.86
C GLN A 130 -8.61 -6.46 -11.59
N LEU A 131 -8.37 -5.15 -11.65
CA LEU A 131 -7.05 -4.58 -11.35
C LEU A 131 -6.58 -4.88 -9.93
N ALA A 132 -7.49 -4.82 -8.94
CA ALA A 132 -7.16 -5.17 -7.56
C ALA A 132 -6.74 -6.64 -7.42
N ALA A 133 -7.46 -7.55 -8.07
CA ALA A 133 -7.14 -8.97 -8.09
C ALA A 133 -5.77 -9.23 -8.75
N GLU A 134 -5.52 -8.62 -9.90
CA GLU A 134 -4.26 -8.76 -10.64
C GLU A 134 -3.06 -8.16 -9.87
N LEU A 135 -3.22 -6.99 -9.24
CA LEU A 135 -2.18 -6.40 -8.36
C LEU A 135 -1.84 -7.33 -7.20
N THR A 136 -2.86 -7.92 -6.59
CA THR A 136 -2.69 -8.84 -5.47
C THR A 136 -2.00 -10.14 -5.91
N TYR A 137 -2.38 -10.68 -7.07
CA TYR A 137 -1.71 -11.84 -7.66
C TYR A 137 -0.21 -11.57 -7.87
N ASN A 138 0.17 -10.34 -8.21
CA ASN A 138 1.56 -9.91 -8.36
C ASN A 138 2.23 -9.47 -7.03
N GLY A 139 1.67 -9.87 -5.88
CA GLY A 139 2.27 -9.69 -4.56
C GLY A 139 2.18 -8.26 -4.01
N MET A 140 1.29 -7.42 -4.55
CA MET A 140 1.03 -6.09 -4.00
C MET A 140 -0.17 -6.10 -3.06
N VAL A 141 -0.08 -5.34 -1.99
CA VAL A 141 -1.22 -5.07 -1.10
C VAL A 141 -2.04 -3.91 -1.68
N VAL A 142 -3.33 -4.12 -1.86
CA VAL A 142 -4.24 -3.06 -2.29
C VAL A 142 -4.63 -2.20 -1.10
N THR A 143 -4.35 -0.89 -1.17
CA THR A 143 -4.68 0.07 -0.11
C THR A 143 -5.74 1.05 -0.60
N SER A 144 -6.83 1.19 0.14
CA SER A 144 -7.92 2.10 -0.21
C SER A 144 -8.63 2.66 1.02
N GLY A 145 -9.67 3.46 0.79
CA GLY A 145 -10.33 4.26 1.83
C GLY A 145 -11.63 3.69 2.38
N MET A 146 -12.07 2.50 2.01
CA MET A 146 -13.34 1.92 2.47
C MET A 146 -14.59 2.76 2.11
N ALA A 147 -14.50 3.74 1.21
CA ALA A 147 -15.68 4.46 0.73
C ALA A 147 -16.58 3.54 -0.11
N GLN A 148 -17.84 3.92 -0.29
CA GLN A 148 -18.67 3.26 -1.29
C GLN A 148 -18.09 3.43 -2.70
N GLY A 149 -18.41 2.53 -3.60
CA GLY A 149 -17.96 2.60 -4.99
C GLY A 149 -16.60 1.97 -5.21
N ILE A 150 -15.69 2.65 -5.90
CA ILE A 150 -14.40 2.11 -6.33
C ILE A 150 -13.59 1.54 -5.15
N ASP A 151 -13.51 2.25 -4.03
CA ASP A 151 -12.75 1.77 -2.87
C ASP A 151 -13.23 0.39 -2.39
N SER A 152 -14.56 0.21 -2.26
CA SER A 152 -15.14 -1.08 -1.86
C SER A 152 -14.89 -2.18 -2.89
N GLU A 153 -14.98 -1.85 -4.18
CA GLU A 153 -14.74 -2.81 -5.26
C GLU A 153 -13.27 -3.27 -5.31
N CYS A 154 -12.33 -2.37 -5.02
CA CYS A 154 -10.92 -2.72 -4.93
C CYS A 154 -10.65 -3.69 -3.79
N HIS A 155 -11.23 -3.45 -2.60
CA HIS A 155 -11.10 -4.38 -1.48
C HIS A 155 -11.71 -5.75 -1.80
N LEU A 156 -12.91 -5.76 -2.40
CA LEU A 156 -13.57 -7.01 -2.81
C LEU A 156 -12.73 -7.79 -3.83
N GLY A 157 -12.20 -7.12 -4.85
CA GLY A 157 -11.36 -7.77 -5.86
C GLY A 157 -10.09 -8.39 -5.26
N ALA A 158 -9.43 -7.70 -4.33
CA ALA A 158 -8.27 -8.24 -3.63
C ALA A 158 -8.63 -9.48 -2.78
N LEU A 159 -9.75 -9.44 -2.05
CA LEU A 159 -10.21 -10.55 -1.22
C LEU A 159 -10.66 -11.76 -2.05
N GLU A 160 -11.42 -11.55 -3.13
CA GLU A 160 -11.87 -12.60 -4.06
C GLU A 160 -10.69 -13.34 -4.72
N ALA A 161 -9.55 -12.64 -4.93
CA ALA A 161 -8.31 -13.24 -5.41
C ALA A 161 -7.50 -13.98 -4.31
N GLY A 162 -8.02 -14.08 -3.10
CA GLY A 162 -7.31 -14.67 -1.96
C GLY A 162 -6.16 -13.82 -1.43
N GLY A 163 -6.11 -12.53 -1.80
CA GLY A 163 -5.02 -11.64 -1.44
C GLY A 163 -5.31 -10.74 -0.24
N GLN A 164 -4.43 -9.76 -0.06
CA GLN A 164 -4.38 -8.91 1.11
C GLN A 164 -4.73 -7.47 0.76
N THR A 165 -5.48 -6.81 1.65
CA THR A 165 -5.86 -5.41 1.44
C THR A 165 -5.86 -4.62 2.75
N LEU A 166 -5.53 -3.32 2.66
CA LEU A 166 -5.50 -2.39 3.77
C LEU A 166 -6.57 -1.32 3.57
N ALA A 167 -7.49 -1.20 4.53
CA ALA A 167 -8.49 -0.15 4.52
C ALA A 167 -8.13 0.94 5.52
N VAL A 168 -7.86 2.15 5.02
CA VAL A 168 -7.60 3.31 5.88
C VAL A 168 -8.93 4.00 6.16
N LEU A 169 -9.24 4.28 7.42
CA LEU A 169 -10.52 4.86 7.84
C LEU A 169 -10.36 6.32 8.26
N GLY A 170 -11.36 7.15 7.95
CA GLY A 170 -11.45 8.54 8.39
C GLY A 170 -12.20 8.70 9.73
N HIS A 171 -12.05 7.73 10.64
CA HIS A 171 -12.66 7.68 11.98
C HIS A 171 -12.02 6.58 12.80
N GLY A 172 -12.31 6.50 14.09
CA GLY A 172 -11.81 5.45 14.97
C GLY A 172 -12.36 4.05 14.64
N LEU A 173 -11.64 3.02 15.06
CA LEU A 173 -11.88 1.64 14.63
C LEU A 173 -13.03 0.92 15.37
N ARG A 174 -13.67 1.55 16.37
CA ARG A 174 -14.85 0.96 17.04
C ARG A 174 -16.12 1.02 16.21
N GLN A 175 -16.15 1.85 15.20
CA GLN A 175 -17.31 1.99 14.32
C GLN A 175 -16.86 1.80 12.87
N ILE A 176 -17.77 1.32 12.04
CA ILE A 176 -17.54 1.21 10.59
C ILE A 176 -18.48 2.16 9.86
N TYR A 177 -17.89 3.05 9.06
CA TYR A 177 -18.61 3.95 8.18
C TYR A 177 -18.04 3.84 6.74
N PRO A 178 -18.91 3.71 5.73
CA PRO A 178 -20.36 3.62 5.83
C PRO A 178 -20.82 2.28 6.45
N SER A 179 -21.99 2.27 7.08
CA SER A 179 -22.52 1.06 7.75
C SER A 179 -22.79 -0.09 6.79
N SER A 180 -23.02 0.19 5.51
CA SER A 180 -23.15 -0.81 4.44
C SER A 180 -21.89 -1.67 4.27
N ASN A 181 -20.72 -1.16 4.65
CA ASN A 181 -19.43 -1.85 4.50
C ASN A 181 -19.00 -2.65 5.73
N LYS A 182 -19.89 -2.85 6.73
CA LYS A 182 -19.57 -3.62 7.94
C LYS A 182 -19.10 -5.05 7.66
N ARG A 183 -19.76 -5.73 6.70
CA ARG A 183 -19.35 -7.08 6.29
C ARG A 183 -17.99 -7.08 5.63
N LEU A 184 -17.77 -6.17 4.67
CA LEU A 184 -16.48 -5.99 4.00
C LEU A 184 -15.36 -5.68 5.00
N ALA A 185 -15.61 -4.82 6.00
CA ALA A 185 -14.64 -4.54 7.05
C ALA A 185 -14.24 -5.78 7.84
N ALA A 186 -15.20 -6.66 8.17
CA ALA A 186 -14.91 -7.91 8.86
C ALA A 186 -14.08 -8.87 8.01
N GLU A 187 -14.37 -8.98 6.71
CA GLU A 187 -13.59 -9.78 5.75
C GLU A 187 -12.16 -9.22 5.59
N ILE A 188 -12.00 -7.89 5.53
CA ILE A 188 -10.68 -7.24 5.47
C ILE A 188 -9.86 -7.54 6.73
N VAL A 189 -10.44 -7.51 7.93
CA VAL A 189 -9.71 -7.82 9.17
C VAL A 189 -9.11 -9.23 9.15
N GLN A 190 -9.79 -10.19 8.53
CA GLN A 190 -9.31 -11.57 8.45
C GLN A 190 -8.16 -11.76 7.47
N ALA A 191 -8.16 -11.07 6.33
CA ALA A 191 -7.16 -11.24 5.27
C ALA A 191 -6.17 -10.08 5.18
N GLY A 192 -6.44 -8.96 5.85
CA GLY A 192 -5.71 -7.70 5.76
C GLY A 192 -5.72 -6.93 7.07
N ALA A 193 -5.94 -5.61 7.00
CA ALA A 193 -6.13 -4.79 8.19
C ALA A 193 -6.96 -3.51 7.93
N LEU A 194 -7.63 -3.03 8.98
CA LEU A 194 -8.18 -1.70 9.08
C LEU A 194 -7.15 -0.78 9.78
N ILE A 195 -6.99 0.42 9.27
CA ILE A 195 -5.99 1.39 9.75
C ILE A 195 -6.69 2.72 10.02
N SER A 196 -6.34 3.38 11.10
CA SER A 196 -6.76 4.75 11.38
C SER A 196 -5.70 5.53 12.15
N GLU A 197 -5.65 6.85 11.95
CA GLU A 197 -4.91 7.77 12.82
C GLU A 197 -5.78 8.29 13.98
N TYR A 198 -7.09 8.10 13.89
CA TYR A 198 -8.03 8.57 14.90
C TYR A 198 -8.18 7.57 16.04
N PHE A 199 -8.28 8.08 17.26
CA PHE A 199 -8.55 7.26 18.44
C PHE A 199 -9.81 6.42 18.24
N PRO A 200 -9.88 5.21 18.84
CA PRO A 200 -10.93 4.24 18.52
C PRO A 200 -12.36 4.73 18.65
N GLU A 201 -12.62 5.63 19.61
CA GLU A 201 -13.97 6.21 19.88
C GLU A 201 -14.35 7.38 18.96
N VAL A 202 -13.42 7.92 18.18
CA VAL A 202 -13.67 9.10 17.34
C VAL A 202 -14.64 8.74 16.21
N ARG A 203 -15.77 9.46 16.17
CA ARG A 203 -16.82 9.27 15.16
C ARG A 203 -16.43 9.87 13.82
N ALA A 204 -17.00 9.31 12.75
CA ALA A 204 -16.82 9.83 11.41
C ALA A 204 -17.33 11.26 11.26
N ARG A 205 -16.53 12.14 10.64
CA ARG A 205 -16.86 13.52 10.29
C ARG A 205 -16.45 13.78 8.85
N ALA A 206 -17.18 14.65 8.16
CA ALA A 206 -16.97 14.93 6.74
C ALA A 206 -15.53 15.41 6.43
N GLU A 207 -14.95 16.24 7.31
CA GLU A 207 -13.60 16.77 7.18
C GLU A 207 -12.49 15.74 7.31
N PHE A 208 -12.74 14.59 7.94
CA PHE A 208 -11.73 13.55 8.14
C PHE A 208 -11.47 12.70 6.89
N PHE A 209 -12.44 12.58 5.99
CA PHE A 209 -12.28 11.75 4.78
C PHE A 209 -11.22 12.30 3.82
N PRO A 210 -11.18 13.60 3.49
CA PRO A 210 -10.09 14.17 2.71
C PRO A 210 -8.73 14.08 3.43
N GLN A 211 -8.69 14.32 4.75
CA GLN A 211 -7.46 14.24 5.54
C GLN A 211 -6.88 12.84 5.56
N ARG A 212 -7.72 11.81 5.67
CA ARG A 212 -7.31 10.42 5.65
C ARG A 212 -6.63 10.01 4.34
N ASN A 213 -7.01 10.59 3.20
CA ASN A 213 -6.46 10.23 1.89
C ASN A 213 -4.92 10.36 1.84
N ARG A 214 -4.33 11.27 2.62
CA ARG A 214 -2.87 11.39 2.73
C ARG A 214 -2.20 10.12 3.28
N ILE A 215 -2.92 9.36 4.11
CA ILE A 215 -2.42 8.08 4.64
C ILE A 215 -2.55 6.99 3.59
N VAL A 216 -3.66 6.90 2.86
CA VAL A 216 -3.83 5.94 1.74
C VAL A 216 -2.68 6.08 0.76
N VAL A 217 -2.42 7.31 0.31
CA VAL A 217 -1.34 7.62 -0.64
C VAL A 217 0.04 7.45 0.00
N GLY A 218 0.20 7.92 1.24
CA GLY A 218 1.48 7.86 1.95
C GLY A 218 1.96 6.44 2.27
N LEU A 219 1.06 5.48 2.36
CA LEU A 219 1.38 4.06 2.53
C LEU A 219 1.86 3.40 1.24
N SER A 220 1.54 3.97 0.08
CA SER A 220 1.57 3.30 -1.22
C SER A 220 2.72 3.76 -2.10
N ASN A 221 3.21 2.88 -2.96
CA ASN A 221 4.24 3.18 -3.96
C ASN A 221 3.71 4.03 -5.11
N GLY A 222 2.42 3.93 -5.42
CA GLY A 222 1.72 4.71 -6.42
C GLY A 222 0.22 4.75 -6.17
N THR A 223 -0.50 5.54 -6.97
CA THR A 223 -1.95 5.72 -6.84
C THR A 223 -2.64 5.50 -8.19
N VAL A 224 -3.54 4.52 -8.23
CA VAL A 224 -4.39 4.23 -9.40
C VAL A 224 -5.74 4.91 -9.21
N VAL A 225 -6.10 5.79 -10.13
CA VAL A 225 -7.43 6.39 -10.22
C VAL A 225 -8.23 5.62 -11.27
N VAL A 226 -9.20 4.81 -10.80
CA VAL A 226 -9.96 3.90 -11.68
C VAL A 226 -11.07 4.64 -12.43
N GLU A 227 -11.81 5.47 -11.72
CA GLU A 227 -12.89 6.27 -12.31
C GLU A 227 -13.10 7.54 -11.48
N ALA A 228 -13.07 8.72 -12.10
CA ALA A 228 -13.25 9.99 -11.41
C ALA A 228 -13.85 11.06 -12.33
N ALA A 229 -14.85 11.79 -11.84
CA ALA A 229 -15.27 13.04 -12.45
C ALA A 229 -14.28 14.17 -12.12
N LEU A 230 -14.28 15.29 -12.89
CA LEU A 230 -13.35 16.42 -12.69
C LEU A 230 -13.40 17.05 -11.27
N LYS A 231 -14.53 16.95 -10.57
CA LYS A 231 -14.68 17.47 -9.19
C LYS A 231 -14.60 16.35 -8.13
N SER A 232 -14.04 15.19 -8.50
CA SER A 232 -13.91 14.06 -7.56
C SER A 232 -12.84 14.29 -6.51
N GLY A 233 -13.14 13.88 -5.26
CA GLY A 233 -12.13 13.83 -4.19
C GLY A 233 -10.95 12.89 -4.49
N SER A 234 -11.08 11.96 -5.44
CA SER A 234 -9.99 11.09 -5.87
C SER A 234 -8.87 11.84 -6.59
N LEU A 235 -9.17 13.01 -7.21
CA LEU A 235 -8.15 13.89 -7.77
C LEU A 235 -7.26 14.53 -6.68
N ILE A 236 -7.79 14.71 -5.48
CA ILE A 236 -6.98 15.14 -4.32
C ILE A 236 -5.95 14.07 -3.97
N SER A 237 -6.32 12.78 -4.04
CA SER A 237 -5.38 11.68 -3.82
C SER A 237 -4.30 11.62 -4.89
N ALA A 238 -4.65 11.87 -6.16
CA ALA A 238 -3.67 11.96 -7.24
C ALA A 238 -2.69 13.14 -7.02
N GLN A 239 -3.18 14.30 -6.62
CA GLN A 239 -2.32 15.44 -6.29
C GLN A 239 -1.40 15.15 -5.10
N LEU A 240 -1.91 14.49 -4.04
CA LEU A 240 -1.10 14.06 -2.90
C LEU A 240 -0.01 13.06 -3.31
N ALA A 241 -0.28 12.17 -4.29
CA ALA A 241 0.72 11.26 -4.82
C ALA A 241 1.88 12.02 -5.46
N VAL A 242 1.58 13.00 -6.31
CA VAL A 242 2.60 13.90 -6.91
C VAL A 242 3.38 14.65 -5.82
N ASP A 243 2.68 15.21 -4.82
CA ASP A 243 3.31 15.95 -3.72
C ASP A 243 4.25 15.07 -2.87
N TYR A 244 4.02 13.76 -2.85
CA TYR A 244 4.84 12.77 -2.15
C TYR A 244 5.86 12.06 -3.06
N ASN A 245 5.99 12.53 -4.31
CA ASN A 245 6.87 11.93 -5.32
C ASN A 245 6.54 10.45 -5.56
N ARG A 246 5.23 10.16 -5.75
CA ARG A 246 4.68 8.83 -6.07
C ARG A 246 4.02 8.85 -7.44
N ASP A 247 4.06 7.73 -8.13
CA ASP A 247 3.44 7.60 -9.44
C ASP A 247 1.93 7.72 -9.38
N VAL A 248 1.38 8.33 -10.41
CA VAL A 248 -0.06 8.43 -10.65
C VAL A 248 -0.41 7.67 -11.92
N PHE A 249 -1.35 6.74 -11.76
CA PHE A 249 -1.90 5.92 -12.79
C PHE A 249 -3.37 6.27 -12.99
N ALA A 250 -3.85 6.32 -14.25
CA ALA A 250 -5.24 6.63 -14.52
C ALA A 250 -5.82 5.67 -15.57
N VAL A 251 -6.96 5.08 -15.25
CA VAL A 251 -7.68 4.20 -16.17
C VAL A 251 -8.48 5.05 -17.15
N PRO A 252 -8.30 4.89 -18.47
CA PRO A 252 -9.08 5.60 -19.46
C PRO A 252 -10.54 5.11 -19.48
N GLY A 253 -11.46 5.96 -19.91
CA GLY A 253 -12.85 5.60 -20.08
C GLY A 253 -13.40 6.15 -21.41
N ALA A 254 -14.68 5.87 -21.67
CA ALA A 254 -15.34 6.39 -22.87
C ALA A 254 -15.35 7.93 -22.87
N PHE A 255 -15.13 8.53 -24.04
CA PHE A 255 -15.01 9.98 -24.21
C PHE A 255 -16.20 10.77 -23.63
N TYR A 256 -17.41 10.26 -23.81
CA TYR A 256 -18.62 10.92 -23.31
C TYR A 256 -19.00 10.56 -21.86
N ASN A 257 -18.19 9.73 -21.18
CA ASN A 257 -18.45 9.38 -19.79
C ASN A 257 -17.91 10.47 -18.86
N SER A 258 -18.79 11.24 -18.24
CA SER A 258 -18.43 12.28 -17.28
C SER A 258 -17.64 11.75 -16.07
N GLN A 259 -17.81 10.47 -15.73
CA GLN A 259 -17.07 9.81 -14.65
C GLN A 259 -15.63 9.44 -15.06
N ALA A 260 -15.28 9.48 -16.35
CA ALA A 260 -13.92 9.28 -16.84
C ALA A 260 -13.15 10.61 -17.04
N ALA A 261 -13.85 11.75 -17.01
CA ALA A 261 -13.27 13.05 -17.32
C ALA A 261 -12.09 13.43 -16.39
N GLY A 262 -12.13 13.02 -15.12
CA GLY A 262 -11.02 13.22 -14.18
C GLY A 262 -9.80 12.35 -14.50
N CYS A 263 -10.01 11.10 -14.94
CA CYS A 263 -8.92 10.23 -15.40
C CYS A 263 -8.29 10.78 -16.68
N HIS A 264 -9.09 11.25 -17.64
CA HIS A 264 -8.57 11.89 -18.85
C HIS A 264 -7.74 13.15 -18.53
N TYR A 265 -8.23 13.98 -17.59
CA TYR A 265 -7.47 15.14 -17.10
C TYR A 265 -6.13 14.71 -16.50
N LEU A 266 -6.08 13.69 -15.65
CA LEU A 266 -4.83 13.19 -15.06
C LEU A 266 -3.86 12.68 -16.13
N ILE A 267 -4.34 11.94 -17.13
CA ILE A 267 -3.52 11.47 -18.26
C ILE A 267 -2.92 12.66 -19.02
N GLN A 268 -3.71 13.70 -19.29
CA GLN A 268 -3.24 14.94 -19.93
C GLN A 268 -2.19 15.68 -19.09
N GLN A 269 -2.23 15.52 -17.76
CA GLN A 269 -1.22 16.08 -16.84
C GLN A 269 0.01 15.17 -16.65
N GLY A 270 0.10 14.05 -17.39
CA GLY A 270 1.24 13.16 -17.34
C GLY A 270 1.08 11.91 -16.46
N ALA A 271 -0.12 11.65 -15.92
CA ALA A 271 -0.37 10.38 -15.27
C ALA A 271 -0.27 9.23 -16.30
N LYS A 272 0.36 8.10 -15.90
CA LYS A 272 0.46 6.95 -16.80
C LYS A 272 -0.92 6.35 -17.06
N LEU A 273 -1.27 6.21 -18.35
CA LEU A 273 -2.48 5.53 -18.78
C LEU A 273 -2.35 4.04 -18.50
N VAL A 274 -3.40 3.45 -17.89
CA VAL A 274 -3.43 2.03 -17.50
C VAL A 274 -4.54 1.30 -18.25
N THR A 275 -4.14 0.31 -19.02
CA THR A 275 -5.05 -0.64 -19.71
C THR A 275 -4.93 -2.05 -19.12
N SER A 276 -3.83 -2.33 -18.42
CA SER A 276 -3.53 -3.61 -17.76
C SER A 276 -2.68 -3.39 -16.51
N VAL A 277 -2.56 -4.42 -15.67
CA VAL A 277 -1.65 -4.38 -14.51
C VAL A 277 -0.19 -4.26 -14.94
N ALA A 278 0.18 -4.74 -16.12
CA ALA A 278 1.54 -4.65 -16.65
C ALA A 278 2.02 -3.20 -16.74
N ASP A 279 1.15 -2.26 -17.13
CA ASP A 279 1.45 -0.83 -17.21
C ASP A 279 1.89 -0.25 -15.84
N ILE A 280 1.37 -0.82 -14.74
CA ILE A 280 1.71 -0.42 -13.36
C ILE A 280 3.02 -1.09 -12.92
N LEU A 281 3.19 -2.37 -13.27
CA LEU A 281 4.34 -3.16 -12.84
C LEU A 281 5.64 -2.76 -13.56
N GLU A 282 5.56 -2.26 -14.79
CA GLU A 282 6.71 -1.71 -15.52
C GLU A 282 7.39 -0.59 -14.74
N GLU A 283 6.62 0.37 -14.19
CA GLU A 283 7.19 1.44 -13.36
C GLU A 283 7.84 0.88 -12.09
N ARG A 284 7.24 -0.17 -11.52
CA ARG A 284 7.82 -0.85 -10.35
C ARG A 284 9.15 -1.52 -10.64
N ALA A 285 9.34 -2.11 -11.82
CA ALA A 285 10.61 -2.73 -12.21
C ALA A 285 11.75 -1.72 -12.18
N LEU A 286 11.50 -0.47 -12.59
CA LEU A 286 12.46 0.63 -12.51
C LEU A 286 12.88 0.97 -11.06
N PHE A 287 11.99 0.75 -10.07
CA PHE A 287 12.32 0.95 -8.64
C PHE A 287 13.12 -0.22 -8.03
N VAL A 288 12.93 -1.44 -8.53
CA VAL A 288 13.68 -2.61 -8.07
C VAL A 288 15.15 -2.51 -8.49
N ASP A 289 15.43 -2.04 -9.69
CA ASP A 289 16.81 -1.81 -10.19
C ASP A 289 17.53 -0.69 -9.42
N ASN A 290 16.79 0.23 -8.78
CA ASN A 290 17.36 1.29 -7.96
C ASN A 290 17.62 0.92 -6.48
N GLY A 291 17.59 -0.36 -6.12
CA GLY A 291 18.13 -0.87 -4.84
C GLY A 291 17.19 -0.75 -3.63
N LEU A 292 15.90 -0.45 -3.80
CA LEU A 292 14.97 -0.24 -2.68
C LEU A 292 14.11 -1.47 -2.30
N ILE A 293 14.14 -2.52 -3.12
CA ILE A 293 13.42 -3.78 -2.80
C ILE A 293 14.37 -4.95 -3.09
N SER A 294 14.79 -5.66 -2.06
CA SER A 294 15.49 -6.94 -2.25
C SER A 294 14.61 -7.87 -3.07
N LYS A 295 15.11 -8.38 -4.19
CA LYS A 295 14.51 -9.50 -4.90
C LYS A 295 14.25 -10.59 -3.86
N GLN A 296 13.01 -10.85 -3.49
CA GLN A 296 12.66 -12.19 -3.06
C GLN A 296 12.79 -13.06 -4.30
N GLU A 297 13.93 -13.72 -4.43
CA GLU A 297 14.06 -14.85 -5.32
C GLU A 297 12.93 -15.82 -4.95
N LYS A 298 11.93 -15.92 -5.83
CA LYS A 298 11.11 -17.11 -5.84
C LYS A 298 12.10 -18.22 -6.17
N ASN A 299 12.50 -18.99 -5.16
CA ASN A 299 13.08 -20.31 -5.38
C ASN A 299 11.98 -21.15 -6.05
N VAL A 300 11.87 -21.03 -7.36
CA VAL A 300 11.19 -22.01 -8.17
C VAL A 300 12.10 -23.24 -8.05
N THR A 301 11.71 -24.19 -7.21
CA THR A 301 12.31 -25.51 -7.21
C THR A 301 12.03 -26.10 -8.59
N LEU A 302 13.04 -26.01 -9.47
CA LEU A 302 13.00 -26.68 -10.75
C LEU A 302 12.85 -28.20 -10.47
N ASP A 303 11.99 -28.84 -11.21
CA ASP A 303 11.93 -30.31 -11.18
C ASP A 303 13.24 -30.90 -11.68
N LEU A 304 13.45 -32.17 -11.40
CA LEU A 304 14.68 -32.88 -11.79
C LEU A 304 14.95 -32.80 -13.30
N CYS A 305 13.90 -32.82 -14.14
CA CYS A 305 14.04 -32.76 -15.60
C CYS A 305 14.48 -31.37 -16.06
N SER A 306 13.88 -30.30 -15.53
CA SER A 306 14.27 -28.92 -15.82
C SER A 306 15.68 -28.60 -15.39
N GLN A 307 16.12 -29.16 -14.25
CA GLN A 307 17.48 -28.98 -13.74
C GLN A 307 18.50 -29.71 -14.63
N GLN A 308 18.24 -30.96 -15.03
CA GLN A 308 19.07 -31.72 -15.95
C GLN A 308 19.21 -31.05 -17.33
N LEU A 309 18.10 -30.47 -17.83
CA LEU A 309 18.14 -29.74 -19.09
C LEU A 309 18.97 -28.46 -18.97
N LEU A 310 18.79 -27.68 -17.90
CA LEU A 310 19.53 -26.45 -17.64
C LEU A 310 21.06 -26.69 -17.50
N ASP A 311 21.46 -27.83 -16.97
CA ASP A 311 22.87 -28.20 -16.84
C ASP A 311 23.52 -28.54 -18.20
N ASN A 312 22.71 -28.86 -19.21
CA ASN A 312 23.16 -29.09 -20.58
C ASN A 312 23.16 -27.84 -21.47
N VAL A 313 22.56 -26.72 -21.00
CA VAL A 313 22.60 -25.42 -21.66
C VAL A 313 23.83 -24.66 -21.17
N GLY A 314 24.73 -24.34 -22.09
CA GLY A 314 25.94 -23.53 -21.82
C GLY A 314 25.75 -22.05 -22.11
N ASP A 315 26.88 -21.35 -22.11
CA ASP A 315 26.92 -19.89 -22.49
C ASP A 315 26.93 -19.73 -24.02
N ASP A 316 27.24 -20.81 -24.79
CA ASP A 316 27.20 -20.80 -26.24
C ASP A 316 25.81 -21.27 -26.75
N PRO A 317 25.32 -20.73 -27.89
CA PRO A 317 24.04 -21.11 -28.47
C PRO A 317 23.99 -22.60 -28.82
N ILE A 318 23.00 -23.32 -28.28
CA ILE A 318 22.81 -24.75 -28.54
C ILE A 318 21.38 -25.01 -29.08
N PRO A 319 21.23 -25.69 -30.23
CA PRO A 319 19.94 -26.06 -30.78
C PRO A 319 19.16 -27.04 -29.90
N ALA A 320 17.81 -26.97 -29.93
CA ALA A 320 16.93 -27.83 -29.12
C ALA A 320 17.13 -29.34 -29.41
N ASP A 321 17.38 -29.68 -30.67
CA ASP A 321 17.62 -31.09 -31.11
C ASP A 321 18.86 -31.65 -30.42
N LEU A 322 19.94 -30.89 -30.34
CA LEU A 322 21.17 -31.31 -29.68
C LEU A 322 21.02 -31.39 -28.17
N LEU A 323 20.21 -30.51 -27.59
CA LEU A 323 19.84 -30.58 -26.17
C LEU A 323 19.02 -31.84 -25.86
N ALA A 324 18.11 -32.21 -26.77
CA ALA A 324 17.31 -33.44 -26.64
C ALA A 324 18.21 -34.69 -26.62
N GLU A 325 19.18 -34.75 -27.51
CA GLU A 325 20.18 -35.85 -27.57
C GLU A 325 21.01 -35.91 -26.27
N ARG A 326 21.53 -34.78 -25.79
CA ARG A 326 22.34 -34.71 -24.58
C ARG A 326 21.60 -35.02 -23.29
N ALA A 327 20.33 -34.57 -23.20
CA ALA A 327 19.48 -34.79 -22.04
C ALA A 327 18.77 -36.14 -22.05
N GLY A 328 18.82 -36.87 -23.18
CA GLY A 328 18.10 -38.15 -23.36
C GLY A 328 16.57 -37.97 -23.36
N MET A 329 16.09 -36.82 -23.79
CA MET A 329 14.67 -36.43 -23.79
C MET A 329 14.14 -36.38 -25.24
N THR A 330 12.79 -36.37 -25.39
CA THR A 330 12.21 -36.09 -26.72
C THR A 330 12.33 -34.61 -27.05
N VAL A 331 12.43 -34.26 -28.34
CA VAL A 331 12.48 -32.85 -28.78
C VAL A 331 11.26 -32.06 -28.31
N THR A 332 10.09 -32.70 -28.23
CA THR A 332 8.86 -32.09 -27.74
C THR A 332 8.96 -31.73 -26.25
N ASP A 333 9.44 -32.66 -25.43
CA ASP A 333 9.59 -32.41 -23.97
C ASP A 333 10.64 -31.34 -23.73
N VAL A 334 11.78 -31.37 -24.45
CA VAL A 334 12.81 -30.33 -24.38
C VAL A 334 12.24 -28.96 -24.77
N SER A 335 11.42 -28.86 -25.81
CA SER A 335 10.83 -27.60 -26.25
C SER A 335 9.89 -27.01 -25.21
N ILE A 336 9.09 -27.86 -24.55
CA ILE A 336 8.18 -27.45 -23.46
C ILE A 336 9.00 -26.97 -22.26
N THR A 337 9.99 -27.75 -21.82
CA THR A 337 10.83 -27.42 -20.67
C THR A 337 11.68 -26.16 -20.92
N LEU A 338 12.21 -25.96 -22.14
CA LEU A 338 12.93 -24.75 -22.52
C LEU A 338 12.04 -23.52 -22.48
N LEU A 339 10.77 -23.62 -22.91
CA LEU A 339 9.79 -22.54 -22.80
C LEU A 339 9.52 -22.17 -21.33
N GLU A 340 9.37 -23.17 -20.46
CA GLU A 340 9.21 -22.96 -19.03
C GLU A 340 10.45 -22.30 -18.41
N LEU A 341 11.65 -22.73 -18.78
CA LEU A 341 12.90 -22.14 -18.32
C LEU A 341 13.13 -20.72 -18.86
N GLU A 342 12.65 -20.43 -20.07
CA GLU A 342 12.67 -19.07 -20.63
C GLU A 342 11.70 -18.15 -19.88
N LEU A 343 10.49 -18.60 -19.57
CA LEU A 343 9.51 -17.85 -18.78
C LEU A 343 10.00 -17.51 -17.36
N VAL A 344 10.85 -18.37 -16.78
CA VAL A 344 11.49 -18.09 -15.48
C VAL A 344 12.86 -17.40 -15.61
N GLY A 345 13.27 -17.03 -16.83
CA GLY A 345 14.49 -16.26 -17.10
C GLY A 345 15.79 -17.04 -16.88
N LYS A 346 15.80 -18.37 -16.96
CA LYS A 346 16.99 -19.21 -16.79
C LYS A 346 17.70 -19.51 -18.12
N VAL A 347 16.97 -19.46 -19.23
CA VAL A 347 17.52 -19.56 -20.58
C VAL A 347 16.97 -18.45 -21.46
N ALA A 348 17.65 -18.12 -22.55
CA ALA A 348 17.21 -17.17 -23.56
C ALA A 348 17.38 -17.76 -24.96
N VAL A 349 16.42 -17.45 -25.85
CA VAL A 349 16.50 -17.78 -27.27
C VAL A 349 17.43 -16.76 -27.96
N VAL A 350 18.38 -17.27 -28.70
CA VAL A 350 19.32 -16.46 -29.52
C VAL A 350 19.45 -17.06 -30.92
N PRO A 351 19.97 -16.33 -31.90
CA PRO A 351 20.28 -16.90 -33.18
C PRO A 351 21.22 -18.10 -33.05
N GLY A 352 20.77 -19.31 -33.43
CA GLY A 352 21.53 -20.55 -33.32
C GLY A 352 21.08 -21.48 -32.16
N GLY A 353 20.16 -21.07 -31.31
CA GLY A 353 19.61 -21.94 -30.26
C GLY A 353 19.33 -21.22 -28.93
N TYR A 354 19.60 -21.94 -27.84
CA TYR A 354 19.36 -21.48 -26.48
C TYR A 354 20.67 -21.29 -25.72
N ILE A 355 20.74 -20.25 -24.89
CA ILE A 355 21.85 -19.99 -23.98
C ILE A 355 21.37 -19.94 -22.54
N LYS A 356 22.24 -20.25 -21.59
CA LYS A 356 21.97 -20.07 -20.17
C LYS A 356 22.05 -18.58 -19.80
N VAL A 357 21.03 -18.06 -19.11
CA VAL A 357 21.07 -16.70 -18.56
C VAL A 357 21.74 -16.79 -17.20
N GLY A 358 22.97 -16.27 -17.07
CA GLY A 358 23.75 -16.29 -15.85
C GLY A 358 23.10 -15.47 -14.75
N SER A 359 23.09 -15.99 -13.53
CA SER A 359 22.89 -15.20 -12.30
C SER A 359 24.16 -14.35 -12.12
N THR A 360 24.10 -13.07 -12.49
CA THR A 360 25.08 -12.07 -12.04
C THR A 360 24.71 -11.58 -10.66
#